data_49a31de7166b1fcd2065734f89881348
#
_entry.id   49a31de7166b1fcd2065734f89881348
#
_cell.length_a   1.000
_cell.length_b   1.000
_cell.length_c   1.000
_cell.angle_alpha   90.00
_cell.angle_beta   90.00
_cell.angle_gamma   90.00
#
_symmetry.space_group_name_H-M   'P 1'
#
loop_
_entity.id
_entity.type
_entity.pdbx_description
1 polymer ?
#
loop_
_entity_poly.entity_id
_entity_poly.type
_entity_poly.pdbx_seq_one_letter_code
_entity_poly.pdbx_strand_id
1 'polypeptide(L)'
;MNKQITLSAFSDELASVRTKKKEFLAQIDRIVPWGEWIAEIKPCYYKGERGNKPYELELMLRIYMLQNLYDLSDMATVAEVIDSRAFSEFCGVDSSNQVPDGDTLGRFRRLLEENGIQQKLFAQVVRTLMDKGLILKKGTIVDSTIISAPSSTKNQKKERDPDAHQVKKGNTWHFGYKAHIGVDKDSGLAHTIEVTGANTHDVTMVPKLLTGEEETVYGDSGYLGAEKREDAVTRNTAGKKIKYKINRRPSQSKNRSTRTKAQIKRREHENSSVRAKVEHVFGVVKGQLRYRKTRYRGLRKQTAKLNMLFALANLILADRPCLAV
;
A
#
# COMPACT_ATOMS: atom_id res chain seq x y z
N MET A 1 -22.99 -12.11 -47.96
CA MET A 1 -23.20 -13.31 -47.12
C MET A 1 -22.91 -12.93 -45.66
N ASN A 2 -23.93 -12.73 -44.84
CA ASN A 2 -23.76 -12.55 -43.41
C ASN A 2 -23.32 -13.90 -42.82
N LYS A 3 -22.07 -14.01 -42.37
CA LYS A 3 -21.63 -15.17 -41.56
C LYS A 3 -22.40 -15.14 -40.27
N GLN A 4 -23.27 -16.12 -40.06
CA GLN A 4 -23.96 -16.35 -38.80
C GLN A 4 -22.86 -16.80 -37.78
N ILE A 5 -22.46 -15.87 -36.92
CA ILE A 5 -21.46 -16.17 -35.86
C ILE A 5 -22.20 -17.01 -34.80
N THR A 6 -21.68 -18.18 -34.47
CA THR A 6 -22.22 -19.00 -33.37
C THR A 6 -21.97 -18.28 -32.03
N LEU A 7 -22.82 -18.53 -31.04
CA LEU A 7 -22.70 -17.92 -29.69
C LEU A 7 -21.32 -18.22 -29.06
N SER A 8 -20.76 -19.42 -29.32
CA SER A 8 -19.42 -19.79 -28.88
C SER A 8 -18.34 -18.96 -29.59
N ALA A 9 -18.41 -18.80 -30.92
CA ALA A 9 -17.46 -18.00 -31.69
C ALA A 9 -17.50 -16.52 -31.27
N PHE A 10 -18.69 -15.97 -30.98
CA PHE A 10 -18.83 -14.62 -30.45
C PHE A 10 -18.24 -14.48 -29.04
N SER A 11 -18.42 -15.48 -28.18
CA SER A 11 -17.80 -15.55 -26.86
C SER A 11 -16.27 -15.57 -26.95
N ASP A 12 -15.72 -16.38 -27.88
CA ASP A 12 -14.27 -16.51 -28.07
C ASP A 12 -13.66 -15.22 -28.66
N GLU A 13 -14.37 -14.56 -29.59
CA GLU A 13 -13.96 -13.28 -30.15
C GLU A 13 -13.90 -12.19 -29.06
N LEU A 14 -14.92 -12.08 -28.19
CA LEU A 14 -14.90 -11.17 -27.06
C LEU A 14 -13.83 -11.53 -26.02
N ALA A 15 -13.51 -12.81 -25.83
CA ALA A 15 -12.43 -13.25 -24.95
C ALA A 15 -11.06 -12.79 -25.46
N SER A 16 -10.85 -12.76 -26.77
CA SER A 16 -9.60 -12.38 -27.41
C SER A 16 -9.30 -10.87 -27.34
N VAL A 17 -10.32 -10.03 -27.12
CA VAL A 17 -10.16 -8.58 -27.05
C VAL A 17 -9.32 -8.18 -25.84
N ARG A 18 -8.16 -7.56 -26.12
CA ARG A 18 -7.28 -7.00 -25.10
C ARG A 18 -7.79 -5.63 -24.64
N THR A 19 -8.03 -5.48 -23.36
CA THR A 19 -8.36 -4.21 -22.73
C THR A 19 -7.31 -3.86 -21.70
N LYS A 20 -7.10 -2.57 -21.40
CA LYS A 20 -6.20 -2.12 -20.33
C LYS A 20 -6.48 -2.80 -18.97
N LYS A 21 -7.76 -3.11 -18.70
CA LYS A 21 -8.17 -3.84 -17.49
C LYS A 21 -7.63 -5.27 -17.50
N LYS A 22 -7.78 -6.01 -18.61
CA LYS A 22 -7.25 -7.37 -18.77
C LYS A 22 -5.72 -7.39 -18.70
N GLU A 23 -5.06 -6.45 -19.39
CA GLU A 23 -3.59 -6.34 -19.37
C GLU A 23 -3.06 -6.09 -17.95
N PHE A 24 -3.70 -5.19 -17.19
CA PHE A 24 -3.34 -4.94 -15.81
C PHE A 24 -3.58 -6.16 -14.92
N LEU A 25 -4.69 -6.86 -15.06
CA LEU A 25 -4.97 -8.08 -14.30
C LEU A 25 -4.02 -9.22 -14.66
N ALA A 26 -3.64 -9.37 -15.93
CA ALA A 26 -2.62 -10.32 -16.35
C ALA A 26 -1.23 -9.98 -15.76
N GLN A 27 -0.89 -8.69 -15.66
CA GLN A 27 0.31 -8.27 -14.93
C GLN A 27 0.24 -8.69 -13.47
N ILE A 28 -0.87 -8.40 -12.78
CA ILE A 28 -1.06 -8.81 -11.37
C ILE A 28 -0.96 -10.33 -11.21
N ASP A 29 -1.57 -11.09 -12.10
CA ASP A 29 -1.52 -12.56 -12.07
C ASP A 29 -0.09 -13.09 -12.14
N ARG A 30 0.75 -12.46 -12.95
CA ARG A 30 2.16 -12.83 -13.13
C ARG A 30 3.06 -12.44 -11.95
N ILE A 31 2.83 -11.27 -11.33
CA ILE A 31 3.73 -10.72 -10.31
C ILE A 31 3.40 -11.14 -8.89
N VAL A 32 2.15 -11.59 -8.62
CA VAL A 32 1.73 -12.04 -7.30
C VAL A 32 2.22 -13.46 -7.05
N PRO A 33 2.90 -13.73 -5.94
CA PRO A 33 3.37 -15.08 -5.58
C PRO A 33 2.22 -15.90 -4.96
N TRP A 34 1.24 -16.29 -5.78
CA TRP A 34 0.00 -16.95 -5.34
C TRP A 34 0.24 -18.14 -4.42
N GLY A 35 1.16 -19.04 -4.78
CA GLY A 35 1.44 -20.25 -3.99
C GLY A 35 1.94 -19.94 -2.59
N GLU A 36 2.83 -18.96 -2.47
CA GLU A 36 3.37 -18.52 -1.17
C GLU A 36 2.29 -17.85 -0.31
N TRP A 37 1.45 -17.00 -0.92
CA TRP A 37 0.37 -16.31 -0.22
C TRP A 37 -0.73 -17.26 0.22
N ILE A 38 -1.07 -18.24 -0.61
CA ILE A 38 -2.01 -19.32 -0.26
C ILE A 38 -1.45 -20.15 0.91
N ALA A 39 -0.16 -20.49 0.88
CA ALA A 39 0.49 -21.24 1.96
C ALA A 39 0.45 -20.47 3.30
N GLU A 40 0.64 -19.14 3.29
CA GLU A 40 0.55 -18.31 4.50
C GLU A 40 -0.88 -18.21 5.06
N ILE A 41 -1.90 -18.20 4.18
CA ILE A 41 -3.31 -18.08 4.59
C ILE A 41 -3.90 -19.42 5.03
N LYS A 42 -3.48 -20.52 4.40
CA LYS A 42 -4.06 -21.87 4.58
C LYS A 42 -4.20 -22.32 6.04
N PRO A 43 -3.25 -22.06 6.96
CA PRO A 43 -3.38 -22.46 8.36
C PRO A 43 -4.57 -21.86 9.10
N CYS A 44 -4.98 -20.63 8.74
CA CYS A 44 -6.12 -19.96 9.36
C CYS A 44 -7.41 -20.08 8.57
N TYR A 45 -7.37 -20.67 7.37
CA TYR A 45 -8.56 -20.83 6.53
C TYR A 45 -9.48 -21.94 7.02
N TYR A 46 -10.76 -21.84 6.68
CA TYR A 46 -11.81 -22.79 7.09
C TYR A 46 -11.52 -24.19 6.58
N LYS A 47 -11.63 -25.19 7.46
CA LYS A 47 -11.37 -26.61 7.13
C LYS A 47 -12.57 -27.34 6.52
N GLY A 48 -13.77 -26.77 6.61
CA GLY A 48 -15.00 -27.37 6.07
C GLY A 48 -15.50 -28.61 6.81
N GLU A 49 -15.15 -28.75 8.09
CA GLU A 49 -15.52 -29.94 8.92
C GLU A 49 -17.02 -29.96 9.28
N ARG A 50 -17.70 -28.79 9.26
CA ARG A 50 -19.13 -28.65 9.55
C ARG A 50 -19.78 -27.61 8.64
N GLY A 51 -21.01 -27.86 8.18
CA GLY A 51 -21.79 -26.93 7.35
C GLY A 51 -21.41 -26.98 5.88
N ASN A 52 -21.66 -25.87 5.18
CA ASN A 52 -21.34 -25.73 3.75
C ASN A 52 -19.83 -25.77 3.53
N LYS A 53 -19.39 -26.43 2.45
CA LYS A 53 -18.00 -26.42 2.05
C LYS A 53 -17.51 -24.98 1.80
N PRO A 54 -16.32 -24.62 2.30
CA PRO A 54 -15.76 -23.30 2.00
C PRO A 54 -15.42 -23.18 0.51
N TYR A 55 -15.46 -21.97 -0.01
CA TYR A 55 -14.95 -21.70 -1.35
C TYR A 55 -13.45 -22.00 -1.42
N GLU A 56 -12.94 -22.29 -2.60
CA GLU A 56 -11.51 -22.47 -2.79
C GLU A 56 -10.73 -21.23 -2.33
N LEU A 57 -9.61 -21.46 -1.63
CA LEU A 57 -8.84 -20.37 -1.05
C LEU A 57 -8.25 -19.43 -2.12
N GLU A 58 -7.82 -19.99 -3.26
CA GLU A 58 -7.30 -19.17 -4.35
C GLU A 58 -8.38 -18.27 -4.93
N LEU A 59 -9.59 -18.78 -5.14
CA LEU A 59 -10.72 -17.96 -5.60
C LEU A 59 -10.99 -16.80 -4.63
N MET A 60 -11.07 -17.09 -3.32
CA MET A 60 -11.29 -16.07 -2.30
C MET A 60 -10.18 -15.02 -2.28
N LEU A 61 -8.95 -15.45 -2.46
CA LEU A 61 -7.79 -14.54 -2.52
C LEU A 61 -7.84 -13.67 -3.78
N ARG A 62 -8.18 -14.23 -4.96
CA ARG A 62 -8.33 -13.49 -6.23
C ARG A 62 -9.42 -12.43 -6.13
N ILE A 63 -10.58 -12.78 -5.57
CA ILE A 63 -11.67 -11.80 -5.33
C ILE A 63 -11.23 -10.72 -4.34
N TYR A 64 -10.55 -11.08 -3.25
CA TYR A 64 -9.99 -10.12 -2.30
C TYR A 64 -8.92 -9.21 -2.94
N MET A 65 -8.14 -9.74 -3.89
CA MET A 65 -7.21 -8.93 -4.68
C MET A 65 -7.93 -7.86 -5.50
N LEU A 66 -9.00 -8.23 -6.22
CA LEU A 66 -9.83 -7.27 -6.98
C LEU A 66 -10.38 -6.17 -6.08
N GLN A 67 -10.86 -6.53 -4.88
CA GLN A 67 -11.31 -5.57 -3.88
C GLN A 67 -10.24 -4.53 -3.53
N ASN A 68 -8.97 -4.97 -3.42
CA ASN A 68 -7.87 -4.09 -3.09
C ASN A 68 -7.38 -3.27 -4.29
N LEU A 69 -7.30 -3.86 -5.47
CA LEU A 69 -6.83 -3.22 -6.70
C LEU A 69 -7.76 -2.09 -7.17
N TYR A 70 -9.07 -2.24 -6.95
CA TYR A 70 -10.07 -1.30 -7.44
C TYR A 70 -10.78 -0.52 -6.33
N ASP A 71 -10.36 -0.70 -5.09
CA ASP A 71 -10.95 -0.08 -3.89
C ASP A 71 -12.46 -0.26 -3.82
N LEU A 72 -12.95 -1.51 -3.94
CA LEU A 72 -14.37 -1.85 -3.92
C LEU A 72 -14.84 -2.21 -2.50
N SER A 73 -16.14 -2.07 -2.23
CA SER A 73 -16.78 -2.65 -1.05
C SER A 73 -17.00 -4.15 -1.23
N ASP A 74 -17.29 -4.88 -0.14
CA ASP A 74 -17.53 -6.33 -0.20
C ASP A 74 -18.62 -6.66 -1.23
N MET A 75 -19.77 -5.97 -1.18
CA MET A 75 -20.89 -6.16 -2.13
C MET A 75 -20.57 -5.74 -3.56
N ALA A 76 -19.89 -4.58 -3.72
CA ALA A 76 -19.52 -4.10 -5.05
C ALA A 76 -18.49 -5.01 -5.72
N THR A 77 -17.59 -5.64 -4.94
CA THR A 77 -16.62 -6.59 -5.50
C THR A 77 -17.32 -7.80 -6.09
N VAL A 78 -18.28 -8.36 -5.37
CA VAL A 78 -19.08 -9.51 -5.85
C VAL A 78 -19.85 -9.15 -7.11
N ALA A 79 -20.56 -8.01 -7.11
CA ALA A 79 -21.30 -7.54 -8.29
C ALA A 79 -20.37 -7.36 -9.51
N GLU A 80 -19.22 -6.71 -9.32
CA GLU A 80 -18.25 -6.51 -10.41
C GLU A 80 -17.63 -7.84 -10.92
N VAL A 81 -17.45 -8.86 -10.06
CA VAL A 81 -16.99 -10.18 -10.52
C VAL A 81 -18.04 -10.85 -11.41
N ILE A 82 -19.32 -10.65 -11.13
CA ILE A 82 -20.43 -11.18 -11.95
C ILE A 82 -20.56 -10.38 -13.26
N ASP A 83 -20.50 -9.07 -13.20
CA ASP A 83 -20.82 -8.18 -14.33
C ASP A 83 -19.62 -7.98 -15.28
N SER A 84 -18.38 -8.05 -14.77
CA SER A 84 -17.16 -7.77 -15.53
C SER A 84 -16.49 -9.04 -16.01
N ARG A 85 -16.52 -9.31 -17.32
CA ARG A 85 -15.79 -10.42 -17.94
C ARG A 85 -14.30 -10.48 -17.55
N ALA A 86 -13.62 -9.33 -17.47
CA ALA A 86 -12.22 -9.29 -17.05
C ALA A 86 -12.01 -9.75 -15.60
N PHE A 87 -12.99 -9.52 -14.73
CA PHE A 87 -12.93 -9.96 -13.33
C PHE A 87 -13.27 -11.43 -13.18
N SER A 88 -14.30 -11.92 -13.89
CA SER A 88 -14.63 -13.35 -13.89
C SER A 88 -13.49 -14.18 -14.47
N GLU A 89 -12.88 -13.77 -15.59
CA GLU A 89 -11.69 -14.42 -16.16
C GLU A 89 -10.50 -14.44 -15.19
N PHE A 90 -10.21 -13.31 -14.49
CA PHE A 90 -9.15 -13.24 -13.49
C PHE A 90 -9.41 -14.17 -12.29
N CYS A 91 -10.66 -14.35 -11.89
CA CYS A 91 -11.06 -15.23 -10.80
C CYS A 91 -11.23 -16.70 -11.22
N GLY A 92 -11.24 -16.99 -12.54
CA GLY A 92 -11.48 -18.34 -13.06
C GLY A 92 -12.91 -18.81 -12.80
N VAL A 93 -13.92 -17.90 -12.87
CA VAL A 93 -15.33 -18.21 -12.67
C VAL A 93 -16.10 -18.07 -13.98
N ASP A 94 -16.90 -19.10 -14.29
CA ASP A 94 -17.72 -19.17 -15.51
C ASP A 94 -19.20 -18.94 -15.21
N SER A 95 -19.59 -19.03 -13.95
CA SER A 95 -20.99 -18.92 -13.49
C SER A 95 -21.12 -18.09 -12.23
N SER A 96 -22.20 -17.33 -12.10
CA SER A 96 -22.52 -16.57 -10.89
C SER A 96 -22.64 -17.42 -9.64
N ASN A 97 -23.02 -18.70 -9.76
CA ASN A 97 -23.12 -19.63 -8.64
C ASN A 97 -21.75 -19.99 -8.00
N GLN A 98 -20.65 -19.72 -8.70
CA GLN A 98 -19.29 -19.93 -8.19
C GLN A 98 -18.80 -18.72 -7.38
N VAL A 99 -19.47 -17.57 -7.47
CA VAL A 99 -19.06 -16.33 -6.82
C VAL A 99 -19.61 -16.29 -5.40
N PRO A 100 -18.79 -16.10 -4.36
CA PRO A 100 -19.27 -15.95 -2.99
C PRO A 100 -20.11 -14.68 -2.83
N ASP A 101 -21.00 -14.66 -1.85
CA ASP A 101 -21.70 -13.44 -1.46
C ASP A 101 -20.80 -12.41 -0.75
N GLY A 102 -21.27 -11.17 -0.63
CA GLY A 102 -20.52 -10.10 0.01
C GLY A 102 -20.23 -10.33 1.49
N ASP A 103 -21.11 -11.04 2.20
CA ASP A 103 -20.91 -11.39 3.61
C ASP A 103 -19.79 -12.43 3.78
N THR A 104 -19.74 -13.40 2.88
CA THR A 104 -18.65 -14.39 2.82
C THR A 104 -17.31 -13.73 2.53
N LEU A 105 -17.26 -12.79 1.56
CA LEU A 105 -16.05 -12.00 1.31
C LEU A 105 -15.68 -11.14 2.54
N GLY A 106 -16.65 -10.54 3.19
CA GLY A 106 -16.46 -9.77 4.42
C GLY A 106 -15.93 -10.61 5.59
N ARG A 107 -16.38 -11.88 5.72
CA ARG A 107 -15.85 -12.83 6.71
C ARG A 107 -14.40 -13.22 6.39
N PHE A 108 -14.11 -13.50 5.12
CA PHE A 108 -12.74 -13.79 4.68
C PHE A 108 -11.79 -12.62 4.98
N ARG A 109 -12.18 -11.39 4.62
CA ARG A 109 -11.39 -10.20 4.94
C ARG A 109 -11.11 -10.06 6.44
N ARG A 110 -12.14 -10.27 7.30
CA ARG A 110 -11.97 -10.24 8.76
C ARG A 110 -11.03 -11.34 9.25
N LEU A 111 -11.13 -12.55 8.71
CA LEU A 111 -10.22 -13.65 9.02
C LEU A 111 -8.76 -13.24 8.77
N LEU A 112 -8.47 -12.65 7.61
CA LEU A 112 -7.13 -12.18 7.27
C LEU A 112 -6.65 -11.07 8.22
N GLU A 113 -7.53 -10.11 8.57
CA GLU A 113 -7.25 -9.01 9.49
C GLU A 113 -6.96 -9.50 10.92
N GLU A 114 -7.68 -10.50 11.39
CA GLU A 114 -7.55 -11.06 12.75
C GLU A 114 -6.26 -11.88 12.90
N ASN A 115 -5.79 -12.49 11.84
CA ASN A 115 -4.56 -13.28 11.80
C ASN A 115 -3.33 -12.47 11.35
N GLY A 116 -3.48 -11.17 11.08
CA GLY A 116 -2.37 -10.30 10.65
C GLY A 116 -1.75 -10.70 9.31
N ILE A 117 -2.53 -11.33 8.44
CA ILE A 117 -2.03 -11.89 7.17
C ILE A 117 -1.47 -10.78 6.28
N GLN A 118 -2.13 -9.64 6.18
CA GLN A 118 -1.69 -8.55 5.30
C GLN A 118 -0.29 -8.04 5.66
N GLN A 119 0.03 -7.95 6.96
CA GLN A 119 1.35 -7.57 7.44
C GLN A 119 2.40 -8.64 7.08
N LYS A 120 2.05 -9.93 7.22
CA LYS A 120 2.94 -11.04 6.84
C LYS A 120 3.21 -11.06 5.34
N LEU A 121 2.16 -10.84 4.50
CA LEU A 121 2.31 -10.76 3.05
C LEU A 121 3.20 -9.57 2.64
N PHE A 122 3.02 -8.41 3.26
CA PHE A 122 3.91 -7.26 3.04
C PHE A 122 5.36 -7.59 3.41
N ALA A 123 5.58 -8.16 4.59
CA ALA A 123 6.92 -8.55 5.04
C ALA A 123 7.57 -9.60 4.12
N GLN A 124 6.78 -10.52 3.57
CA GLN A 124 7.25 -11.52 2.61
C GLN A 124 7.68 -10.86 1.29
N VAL A 125 6.86 -9.95 0.74
CA VAL A 125 7.23 -9.17 -0.46
C VAL A 125 8.52 -8.40 -0.23
N VAL A 126 8.67 -7.72 0.91
CA VAL A 126 9.89 -6.99 1.25
C VAL A 126 11.10 -7.93 1.28
N ARG A 127 11.00 -9.11 1.90
CA ARG A 127 12.09 -10.11 1.92
C ARG A 127 12.47 -10.56 0.52
N THR A 128 11.49 -10.93 -0.31
CA THR A 128 11.73 -11.31 -1.71
C THR A 128 12.45 -10.22 -2.50
N LEU A 129 12.09 -8.96 -2.29
CA LEU A 129 12.72 -7.82 -2.96
C LEU A 129 14.14 -7.54 -2.43
N MET A 130 14.39 -7.82 -1.14
CA MET A 130 15.75 -7.79 -0.58
C MET A 130 16.64 -8.90 -1.18
N ASP A 131 16.13 -10.11 -1.26
CA ASP A 131 16.86 -11.27 -1.83
C ASP A 131 17.21 -11.02 -3.32
N LYS A 132 16.36 -10.27 -4.04
CA LYS A 132 16.63 -9.80 -5.41
C LYS A 132 17.54 -8.57 -5.48
N GLY A 133 18.03 -8.05 -4.35
CA GLY A 133 18.88 -6.85 -4.30
C GLY A 133 18.18 -5.53 -4.65
N LEU A 134 16.85 -5.50 -4.70
CA LEU A 134 16.08 -4.29 -5.02
C LEU A 134 15.86 -3.40 -3.79
N ILE A 135 15.91 -3.94 -2.58
CA ILE A 135 15.86 -3.19 -1.32
C ILE A 135 17.18 -3.41 -0.59
N LEU A 136 17.98 -2.36 -0.48
CA LEU A 136 19.34 -2.44 0.10
C LEU A 136 19.39 -1.96 1.56
N LYS A 137 18.37 -1.24 2.04
CA LYS A 137 18.28 -0.65 3.39
C LYS A 137 19.47 0.24 3.82
N LYS A 138 20.37 0.58 2.93
CA LYS A 138 21.54 1.47 3.22
C LYS A 138 21.15 2.93 3.41
N GLY A 139 19.98 3.31 2.96
CA GLY A 139 19.40 4.63 3.16
C GLY A 139 17.90 4.59 3.07
N THR A 140 17.24 5.25 4.01
CA THR A 140 15.78 5.28 4.11
C THR A 140 15.25 6.69 3.90
N ILE A 141 14.23 6.80 3.05
CA ILE A 141 13.40 8.01 2.92
C ILE A 141 12.21 7.81 3.84
N VAL A 142 12.03 8.70 4.81
CA VAL A 142 10.83 8.71 5.68
C VAL A 142 9.85 9.75 5.19
N ASP A 143 8.60 9.35 5.03
CA ASP A 143 7.52 10.26 4.64
C ASP A 143 6.17 9.73 5.15
N SER A 144 5.14 10.59 5.10
CA SER A 144 3.80 10.23 5.50
C SER A 144 2.75 10.76 4.54
N THR A 145 1.64 10.03 4.46
CA THR A 145 0.52 10.46 3.65
C THR A 145 -0.79 10.34 4.42
N ILE A 146 -1.68 11.32 4.24
CA ILE A 146 -3.00 11.31 4.87
C ILE A 146 -3.98 10.50 4.03
N ILE A 147 -4.71 9.61 4.68
CA ILE A 147 -5.87 8.89 4.14
C ILE A 147 -7.11 9.45 4.84
N SER A 148 -7.98 10.07 4.09
CA SER A 148 -9.18 10.71 4.64
C SER A 148 -10.17 9.68 5.16
N ALA A 149 -10.83 9.95 6.29
CA ALA A 149 -11.95 9.17 6.80
C ALA A 149 -13.27 9.96 6.66
N PRO A 150 -14.42 9.28 6.56
CA PRO A 150 -15.70 9.94 6.57
C PRO A 150 -15.91 10.74 7.87
N SER A 151 -16.14 12.04 7.76
CA SER A 151 -16.39 12.93 8.91
C SER A 151 -17.85 12.97 9.32
N SER A 152 -18.75 12.35 8.55
CA SER A 152 -20.19 12.35 8.80
C SER A 152 -20.55 11.52 10.04
N THR A 153 -21.48 12.04 10.84
CA THR A 153 -22.13 11.36 11.97
C THR A 153 -23.50 10.77 11.60
N LYS A 154 -23.89 10.82 10.30
CA LYS A 154 -25.16 10.26 9.79
C LYS A 154 -25.10 8.74 9.68
N ASN A 155 -24.79 8.06 10.77
CA ASN A 155 -24.78 6.61 10.88
C ASN A 155 -25.59 6.19 12.10
N GLN A 156 -25.90 4.91 12.22
CA GLN A 156 -26.75 4.39 13.30
C GLN A 156 -26.25 4.78 14.71
N LYS A 157 -24.92 4.82 14.93
CA LYS A 157 -24.33 5.21 16.22
C LYS A 157 -24.16 6.72 16.39
N LYS A 158 -24.42 7.52 15.35
CA LYS A 158 -24.21 8.98 15.33
C LYS A 158 -22.78 9.41 15.73
N GLU A 159 -21.79 8.55 15.50
CA GLU A 159 -20.39 8.73 15.90
C GLU A 159 -19.47 8.73 14.69
N ARG A 160 -18.36 9.44 14.81
CA ARG A 160 -17.22 9.33 13.88
C ARG A 160 -16.41 8.10 14.23
N ASP A 161 -15.44 7.79 13.37
CA ASP A 161 -14.45 6.76 13.65
C ASP A 161 -13.55 7.22 14.81
N PRO A 162 -13.50 6.51 15.96
CA PRO A 162 -12.77 6.94 17.16
C PRO A 162 -11.25 6.94 16.98
N ASP A 163 -10.74 6.11 16.07
CA ASP A 163 -9.30 6.01 15.81
C ASP A 163 -8.80 7.04 14.78
N ALA A 164 -9.75 7.68 14.05
CA ALA A 164 -9.42 8.73 13.08
C ALA A 164 -9.38 10.09 13.77
N HIS A 165 -8.36 10.89 13.45
CA HIS A 165 -8.15 12.19 14.07
C HIS A 165 -8.02 13.32 13.06
N GLN A 166 -8.09 14.55 13.53
CA GLN A 166 -7.93 15.75 12.72
C GLN A 166 -6.47 16.19 12.67
N VAL A 167 -6.03 16.67 11.52
CA VAL A 167 -4.73 17.32 11.31
C VAL A 167 -4.91 18.51 10.36
N LYS A 168 -4.19 19.60 10.63
CA LYS A 168 -4.14 20.75 9.73
C LYS A 168 -2.92 20.62 8.83
N LYS A 169 -3.12 20.66 7.50
CA LYS A 169 -2.04 20.72 6.51
C LYS A 169 -2.25 21.99 5.65
N GLY A 170 -1.32 22.94 5.78
CA GLY A 170 -1.55 24.28 5.22
C GLY A 170 -2.77 24.93 5.87
N ASN A 171 -3.72 25.39 5.05
CA ASN A 171 -4.99 25.98 5.52
C ASN A 171 -6.15 25.00 5.58
N THR A 172 -5.94 23.72 5.25
CA THR A 172 -7.00 22.71 5.17
C THR A 172 -6.94 21.73 6.34
N TRP A 173 -8.09 21.46 6.95
CA TRP A 173 -8.26 20.42 7.93
C TRP A 173 -8.58 19.09 7.26
N HIS A 174 -7.89 18.04 7.68
CA HIS A 174 -8.12 16.66 7.25
C HIS A 174 -8.52 15.84 8.46
N PHE A 175 -9.49 14.96 8.29
CA PHE A 175 -9.91 13.97 9.28
C PHE A 175 -9.60 12.57 8.73
N GLY A 176 -8.87 11.75 9.47
CA GLY A 176 -8.52 10.40 9.00
C GLY A 176 -7.29 9.82 9.69
N TYR A 177 -6.50 9.14 8.89
CA TYR A 177 -5.31 8.40 9.30
C TYR A 177 -4.07 8.90 8.56
N LYS A 178 -2.91 8.60 9.09
CA LYS A 178 -1.61 8.72 8.39
C LYS A 178 -1.01 7.35 8.14
N ALA A 179 -0.54 7.13 6.93
CA ALA A 179 0.40 6.07 6.63
C ALA A 179 1.81 6.68 6.62
N HIS A 180 2.63 6.28 7.57
CA HIS A 180 4.04 6.61 7.66
C HIS A 180 4.82 5.47 7.01
N ILE A 181 5.78 5.77 6.15
CA ILE A 181 6.55 4.76 5.43
C ILE A 181 8.04 5.03 5.48
N GLY A 182 8.80 3.94 5.55
CA GLY A 182 10.22 3.89 5.25
C GLY A 182 10.41 3.31 3.85
N VAL A 183 11.08 4.06 2.98
CA VAL A 183 11.30 3.71 1.58
C VAL A 183 12.80 3.63 1.30
N ASP A 184 13.24 2.60 0.59
CA ASP A 184 14.63 2.48 0.16
C ASP A 184 15.01 3.63 -0.79
N LYS A 185 16.14 4.29 -0.49
CA LYS A 185 16.59 5.48 -1.23
C LYS A 185 16.96 5.20 -2.69
N ASP A 186 17.34 3.97 -3.00
CA ASP A 186 17.84 3.61 -4.33
C ASP A 186 16.70 3.13 -5.23
N SER A 187 15.87 2.20 -4.76
CA SER A 187 14.75 1.65 -5.53
C SER A 187 13.44 2.44 -5.42
N GLY A 188 13.21 3.17 -4.33
CA GLY A 188 11.92 3.80 -4.06
C GLY A 188 10.84 2.84 -3.57
N LEU A 189 11.20 1.60 -3.17
CA LEU A 189 10.28 0.59 -2.66
C LEU A 189 10.11 0.73 -1.14
N ALA A 190 8.88 0.56 -0.66
CA ALA A 190 8.57 0.65 0.77
C ALA A 190 9.03 -0.62 1.50
N HIS A 191 9.80 -0.45 2.57
CA HIS A 191 10.24 -1.57 3.41
C HIS A 191 9.58 -1.58 4.79
N THR A 192 9.02 -0.46 5.24
CA THR A 192 8.35 -0.33 6.54
C THR A 192 7.11 0.52 6.41
N ILE A 193 6.05 0.15 7.13
CA ILE A 193 4.79 0.88 7.17
C ILE A 193 4.29 0.93 8.61
N GLU A 194 3.89 2.13 9.03
CA GLU A 194 3.20 2.37 10.29
C GLU A 194 1.94 3.20 10.03
N VAL A 195 0.84 2.84 10.66
CA VAL A 195 -0.44 3.53 10.49
C VAL A 195 -0.89 4.11 11.83
N THR A 196 -1.28 5.38 11.82
CA THR A 196 -1.71 6.09 13.03
C THR A 196 -2.93 6.97 12.74
N GLY A 197 -3.57 7.49 13.78
CA GLY A 197 -4.47 8.63 13.62
C GLY A 197 -3.72 9.83 13.02
N ALA A 198 -4.42 10.68 12.26
CA ALA A 198 -3.79 11.76 11.52
C ALA A 198 -3.12 12.84 12.41
N ASN A 199 -3.44 12.90 13.70
CA ASN A 199 -2.86 13.85 14.67
C ASN A 199 -1.45 13.47 15.14
N THR A 200 -0.97 12.26 14.86
CA THR A 200 0.39 11.83 15.24
C THR A 200 1.42 12.64 14.48
N HIS A 201 2.43 13.15 15.19
CA HIS A 201 3.53 13.89 14.58
C HIS A 201 4.47 12.97 13.81
N ASP A 202 4.79 13.30 12.56
CA ASP A 202 5.61 12.48 11.67
C ASP A 202 6.99 12.16 12.26
N VAL A 203 7.62 13.14 12.93
CA VAL A 203 8.94 13.00 13.56
C VAL A 203 8.98 11.91 14.64
N THR A 204 7.86 11.62 15.32
CA THR A 204 7.78 10.60 16.38
C THR A 204 7.78 9.17 15.82
N MET A 205 7.52 9.03 14.53
CA MET A 205 7.44 7.73 13.88
C MET A 205 8.78 7.28 13.26
N VAL A 206 9.76 8.18 13.16
CA VAL A 206 11.05 7.88 12.54
C VAL A 206 11.72 6.62 13.11
N PRO A 207 11.83 6.42 14.43
CA PRO A 207 12.47 5.21 14.98
C PRO A 207 11.80 3.90 14.54
N LYS A 208 10.48 3.91 14.33
CA LYS A 208 9.70 2.75 13.89
C LYS A 208 9.82 2.48 12.39
N LEU A 209 10.23 3.47 11.61
CA LEU A 209 10.38 3.38 10.16
C LEU A 209 11.79 2.93 9.73
N LEU A 210 12.74 2.94 10.66
CA LEU A 210 14.12 2.53 10.39
C LEU A 210 14.30 1.04 10.68
N THR A 211 15.14 0.39 9.89
CA THR A 211 15.49 -1.04 10.03
C THR A 211 16.70 -1.24 10.93
N GLY A 212 17.44 -0.17 11.21
CA GLY A 212 18.70 -0.20 11.95
C GLY A 212 19.94 -0.47 11.08
N GLU A 213 19.78 -0.66 9.77
CA GLU A 213 20.90 -0.90 8.83
C GLU A 213 21.32 0.37 8.10
N GLU A 214 20.59 1.46 8.25
CA GLU A 214 20.74 2.70 7.49
C GLU A 214 22.07 3.42 7.76
N GLU A 215 22.70 3.93 6.71
CA GLU A 215 23.78 4.90 6.79
C GLU A 215 23.25 6.34 6.66
N THR A 216 22.11 6.51 5.99
CA THR A 216 21.48 7.81 5.76
C THR A 216 19.97 7.76 5.88
N VAL A 217 19.38 8.80 6.46
CA VAL A 217 17.92 9.01 6.56
C VAL A 217 17.57 10.33 5.88
N TYR A 218 16.60 10.30 4.97
CA TYR A 218 16.09 11.46 4.25
C TYR A 218 14.67 11.77 4.72
N GLY A 219 14.38 13.04 4.95
CA GLY A 219 13.04 13.49 5.33
C GLY A 219 12.81 14.94 4.93
N ASP A 220 11.55 15.37 4.95
CA ASP A 220 11.19 16.76 4.75
C ASP A 220 11.38 17.59 6.03
N SER A 221 11.03 18.86 5.98
CA SER A 221 11.15 19.77 7.14
C SER A 221 10.23 19.41 8.31
N GLY A 222 9.26 18.52 8.13
CA GLY A 222 8.42 17.98 9.20
C GLY A 222 9.17 17.01 10.12
N TYR A 223 10.29 16.47 9.65
CA TYR A 223 11.16 15.55 10.41
C TYR A 223 12.36 16.25 11.08
N LEU A 224 12.40 17.58 11.10
CA LEU A 224 13.47 18.33 11.77
C LEU A 224 13.53 17.97 13.25
N GLY A 225 14.74 17.65 13.73
CA GLY A 225 15.01 17.28 15.11
C GLY A 225 14.84 15.79 15.39
N ALA A 226 14.54 14.95 14.40
CA ALA A 226 14.44 13.50 14.56
C ALA A 226 15.70 12.91 15.22
N GLU A 227 16.88 13.40 14.82
CA GLU A 227 18.19 12.96 15.32
C GLU A 227 18.49 13.36 16.78
N LYS A 228 17.69 14.28 17.35
CA LYS A 228 17.88 14.82 18.69
C LYS A 228 16.92 14.25 19.74
N ARG A 229 16.00 13.42 19.31
CA ARG A 229 15.03 12.79 20.20
C ARG A 229 15.71 11.73 21.06
N GLU A 230 15.15 11.47 22.25
CA GLU A 230 15.62 10.40 23.15
C GLU A 230 15.54 9.02 22.54
N ASP A 231 14.50 8.78 21.71
CA ASP A 231 14.24 7.55 21.00
C ASP A 231 14.93 7.46 19.62
N ALA A 232 15.81 8.44 19.29
CA ALA A 232 16.45 8.51 17.98
C ALA A 232 17.44 7.36 17.75
N VAL A 233 17.33 6.69 16.60
CA VAL A 233 18.32 5.73 16.12
C VAL A 233 19.50 6.51 15.52
N THR A 234 20.55 6.72 16.28
CA THR A 234 21.69 7.55 15.88
C THR A 234 22.84 6.75 15.28
N ARG A 235 22.88 5.43 15.52
CA ARG A 235 23.86 4.48 15.00
C ARG A 235 23.16 3.27 14.41
N ASN A 236 23.72 2.74 13.33
CA ASN A 236 23.22 1.50 12.75
C ASN A 236 23.77 0.26 13.48
N THR A 237 23.30 -0.93 13.11
CA THR A 237 23.72 -2.22 13.68
C THR A 237 25.22 -2.47 13.56
N ALA A 238 25.90 -1.87 12.59
CA ALA A 238 27.37 -1.90 12.44
C ALA A 238 28.10 -0.84 13.28
N GLY A 239 27.40 -0.10 14.17
CA GLY A 239 27.96 0.94 15.03
C GLY A 239 28.26 2.27 14.32
N LYS A 240 28.04 2.38 13.00
CA LYS A 240 28.28 3.61 12.24
C LYS A 240 27.20 4.65 12.54
N LYS A 241 27.61 5.91 12.65
CA LYS A 241 26.70 7.05 12.85
C LYS A 241 25.80 7.25 11.63
N ILE A 242 24.51 7.28 11.84
CA ILE A 242 23.52 7.57 10.79
C ILE A 242 23.52 9.06 10.46
N LYS A 243 23.53 9.40 9.17
CA LYS A 243 23.48 10.77 8.68
C LYS A 243 22.03 11.16 8.35
N TYR A 244 21.44 12.05 9.16
CA TYR A 244 20.11 12.60 8.89
C TYR A 244 20.20 13.76 7.90
N LYS A 245 19.61 13.59 6.73
CA LYS A 245 19.55 14.56 5.63
C LYS A 245 18.15 15.15 5.53
N ILE A 246 17.77 15.93 6.52
CA ILE A 246 16.47 16.57 6.63
C ILE A 246 16.54 17.99 6.02
N ASN A 247 15.59 18.32 5.15
CA ASN A 247 15.49 19.65 4.55
C ASN A 247 15.09 20.69 5.62
N ARG A 248 15.67 21.88 5.51
CA ARG A 248 15.40 22.99 6.44
C ARG A 248 14.10 23.70 6.06
N ARG A 249 13.48 24.36 7.05
CA ARG A 249 12.40 25.30 6.77
C ARG A 249 12.94 26.54 6.07
N PRO A 250 12.26 27.12 5.08
CA PRO A 250 12.73 28.34 4.38
C PRO A 250 13.09 29.51 5.31
N SER A 251 12.38 29.65 6.44
CA SER A 251 12.66 30.66 7.45
C SER A 251 14.06 30.55 8.07
N GLN A 252 14.63 29.37 8.17
CA GLN A 252 15.95 29.13 8.79
C GLN A 252 17.13 29.56 7.89
N SER A 253 16.89 29.85 6.63
CA SER A 253 17.90 30.30 5.67
C SER A 253 17.88 31.81 5.39
N LYS A 254 16.87 32.54 5.89
CA LYS A 254 16.65 33.97 5.54
C LYS A 254 17.85 34.89 5.85
N ASN A 255 18.49 34.70 7.00
CA ASN A 255 19.56 35.59 7.49
C ASN A 255 20.98 35.10 7.21
N ARG A 256 21.17 34.25 6.19
CA ARG A 256 22.48 33.69 5.80
C ARG A 256 23.08 34.43 4.60
N SER A 257 24.41 34.41 4.47
CA SER A 257 25.10 35.00 3.31
C SER A 257 24.65 34.33 1.99
N THR A 258 24.80 35.03 0.87
CA THR A 258 24.43 34.55 -0.48
C THR A 258 25.13 33.25 -0.84
N ARG A 259 26.42 33.13 -0.54
CA ARG A 259 27.21 31.89 -0.77
C ARG A 259 26.67 30.72 0.05
N THR A 260 26.34 30.94 1.32
CA THR A 260 25.76 29.91 2.20
C THR A 260 24.35 29.51 1.74
N LYS A 261 23.54 30.44 1.27
CA LYS A 261 22.22 30.17 0.68
C LYS A 261 22.31 29.29 -0.55
N ALA A 262 23.27 29.55 -1.44
CA ALA A 262 23.50 28.74 -2.64
C ALA A 262 23.91 27.30 -2.29
N GLN A 263 24.80 27.11 -1.32
CA GLN A 263 25.21 25.78 -0.85
C GLN A 263 24.03 25.02 -0.21
N ILE A 264 23.24 25.68 0.64
CA ILE A 264 22.05 25.10 1.25
C ILE A 264 21.06 24.66 0.15
N LYS A 265 20.75 25.54 -0.80
CA LYS A 265 19.82 25.27 -1.92
C LYS A 265 20.27 24.06 -2.74
N ARG A 266 21.57 23.96 -3.07
CA ARG A 266 22.11 22.79 -3.79
C ARG A 266 21.92 21.51 -3.00
N ARG A 267 22.27 21.49 -1.72
CA ARG A 267 22.10 20.32 -0.85
C ARG A 267 20.64 19.91 -0.67
N GLU A 268 19.74 20.89 -0.51
CA GLU A 268 18.32 20.65 -0.39
C GLU A 268 17.72 20.13 -1.69
N HIS A 269 18.23 20.59 -2.83
CA HIS A 269 17.84 20.05 -4.14
C HIS A 269 18.26 18.58 -4.29
N GLU A 270 19.50 18.24 -3.94
CA GLU A 270 20.01 16.86 -3.94
C GLU A 270 19.17 15.95 -3.02
N ASN A 271 18.85 16.40 -1.79
CA ASN A 271 17.99 15.66 -0.88
C ASN A 271 16.56 15.49 -1.42
N SER A 272 16.00 16.53 -2.03
CA SER A 272 14.65 16.51 -2.59
C SER A 272 14.56 15.59 -3.80
N SER A 273 15.60 15.50 -4.64
CA SER A 273 15.68 14.56 -5.76
C SER A 273 15.63 13.09 -5.27
N VAL A 274 16.34 12.77 -4.18
CA VAL A 274 16.26 11.44 -3.57
C VAL A 274 14.86 11.19 -3.02
N ARG A 275 14.29 12.17 -2.29
CA ARG A 275 12.97 12.06 -1.68
C ARG A 275 11.83 11.93 -2.68
N ALA A 276 11.98 12.47 -3.90
CA ALA A 276 10.96 12.35 -4.93
C ALA A 276 10.55 10.88 -5.23
N LYS A 277 11.42 9.93 -4.94
CA LYS A 277 11.13 8.50 -5.13
C LYS A 277 9.97 7.99 -4.26
N VAL A 278 9.72 8.59 -3.09
CA VAL A 278 8.59 8.22 -2.22
C VAL A 278 7.24 8.49 -2.89
N GLU A 279 7.19 9.50 -3.77
CA GLU A 279 5.97 9.85 -4.49
C GLU A 279 5.52 8.72 -5.45
N HIS A 280 6.45 7.87 -5.92
CA HIS A 280 6.12 6.76 -6.80
C HIS A 280 5.22 5.74 -6.09
N VAL A 281 5.58 5.32 -4.87
CA VAL A 281 4.78 4.34 -4.13
C VAL A 281 3.46 4.94 -3.66
N PHE A 282 3.45 6.21 -3.24
CA PHE A 282 2.19 6.90 -2.93
C PHE A 282 1.32 7.08 -4.18
N GLY A 283 1.93 7.35 -5.33
CA GLY A 283 1.25 7.45 -6.62
C GLY A 283 0.54 6.15 -7.01
N VAL A 284 1.15 4.99 -6.77
CA VAL A 284 0.50 3.70 -6.97
C VAL A 284 -0.68 3.55 -6.00
N VAL A 285 -0.47 3.70 -4.69
CA VAL A 285 -1.52 3.51 -3.68
C VAL A 285 -2.71 4.45 -3.88
N LYS A 286 -2.46 5.76 -4.06
CA LYS A 286 -3.52 6.77 -4.16
C LYS A 286 -4.05 7.00 -5.59
N GLY A 287 -3.22 6.76 -6.58
CA GLY A 287 -3.55 6.95 -8.00
C GLY A 287 -4.07 5.67 -8.64
N GLN A 288 -3.21 4.66 -8.81
CA GLN A 288 -3.54 3.43 -9.51
C GLN A 288 -4.51 2.55 -8.72
N LEU A 289 -4.26 2.35 -7.40
CA LEU A 289 -5.13 1.58 -6.50
C LEU A 289 -6.25 2.43 -5.87
N ARG A 290 -6.33 3.74 -6.18
CA ARG A 290 -7.40 4.69 -5.85
C ARG A 290 -7.67 4.89 -4.35
N TYR A 291 -6.81 4.42 -3.45
CA TYR A 291 -7.05 4.49 -2.01
C TYR A 291 -6.71 5.86 -1.43
N ARG A 292 -7.68 6.78 -1.48
CA ARG A 292 -7.57 8.15 -0.93
C ARG A 292 -8.43 8.36 0.31
N LYS A 293 -9.46 7.53 0.48
CA LYS A 293 -10.45 7.64 1.55
C LYS A 293 -10.76 6.24 2.11
N THR A 294 -10.88 6.15 3.45
CA THR A 294 -11.18 4.89 4.11
C THR A 294 -12.61 4.45 3.86
N ARG A 295 -12.83 3.14 3.68
CA ARG A 295 -14.15 2.51 3.60
C ARG A 295 -14.59 1.94 4.94
N TYR A 296 -13.65 1.37 5.67
CA TYR A 296 -13.92 0.72 6.96
C TYR A 296 -13.42 1.59 8.11
N ARG A 297 -13.99 1.43 9.29
CA ARG A 297 -13.60 2.13 10.53
C ARG A 297 -12.61 1.28 11.32
N GLY A 298 -11.74 1.95 12.05
CA GLY A 298 -10.81 1.37 13.01
C GLY A 298 -9.39 1.20 12.49
N LEU A 299 -8.42 1.53 13.33
CA LEU A 299 -6.98 1.53 13.01
C LEU A 299 -6.50 0.17 12.50
N ARG A 300 -6.94 -0.95 13.13
CA ARG A 300 -6.58 -2.31 12.73
C ARG A 300 -6.90 -2.57 11.26
N LYS A 301 -8.09 -2.19 10.80
CA LYS A 301 -8.52 -2.39 9.41
C LYS A 301 -7.73 -1.53 8.43
N GLN A 302 -7.39 -0.29 8.84
CA GLN A 302 -6.55 0.59 8.03
C GLN A 302 -5.12 0.04 7.91
N THR A 303 -4.56 -0.47 9.02
CA THR A 303 -3.25 -1.11 9.02
C THR A 303 -3.21 -2.32 8.09
N ALA A 304 -4.19 -3.21 8.18
CA ALA A 304 -4.31 -4.37 7.29
C ALA A 304 -4.43 -3.94 5.82
N LYS A 305 -5.36 -3.02 5.51
CA LYS A 305 -5.59 -2.51 4.15
C LYS A 305 -4.33 -1.89 3.57
N LEU A 306 -3.64 -1.01 4.31
CA LEU A 306 -2.45 -0.32 3.83
C LEU A 306 -1.28 -1.29 3.63
N ASN A 307 -1.06 -2.27 4.52
CA ASN A 307 -0.04 -3.29 4.30
C ASN A 307 -0.28 -4.05 2.99
N MET A 308 -1.53 -4.45 2.70
CA MET A 308 -1.87 -5.10 1.44
C MET A 308 -1.61 -4.19 0.23
N LEU A 309 -2.04 -2.92 0.30
CA LEU A 309 -1.84 -1.97 -0.81
C LEU A 309 -0.37 -1.67 -1.08
N PHE A 310 0.46 -1.55 -0.04
CA PHE A 310 1.90 -1.33 -0.20
C PHE A 310 2.64 -2.59 -0.67
N ALA A 311 2.19 -3.79 -0.28
CA ALA A 311 2.69 -5.04 -0.88
C ALA A 311 2.46 -5.05 -2.39
N LEU A 312 1.23 -4.74 -2.82
CA LEU A 312 0.87 -4.64 -4.24
C LEU A 312 1.64 -3.51 -4.95
N ALA A 313 1.77 -2.35 -4.32
CA ALA A 313 2.52 -1.24 -4.88
C ALA A 313 3.99 -1.60 -5.11
N ASN A 314 4.62 -2.29 -4.17
CA ASN A 314 5.98 -2.78 -4.31
C ASN A 314 6.12 -3.77 -5.47
N LEU A 315 5.22 -4.74 -5.59
CA LEU A 315 5.22 -5.70 -6.71
C LEU A 315 5.05 -5.00 -8.06
N ILE A 316 4.10 -4.06 -8.17
CA ILE A 316 3.84 -3.29 -9.40
C ILE A 316 5.04 -2.42 -9.77
N LEU A 317 5.70 -1.80 -8.79
CA LEU A 317 6.86 -0.95 -9.02
C LEU A 317 8.09 -1.78 -9.41
N ALA A 318 8.32 -2.90 -8.74
CA ALA A 318 9.45 -3.80 -9.01
C ALA A 318 9.38 -4.46 -10.39
N ASP A 319 8.17 -4.61 -10.96
CA ASP A 319 7.95 -5.15 -12.31
C ASP A 319 8.23 -4.14 -13.45
N ARG A 320 8.54 -2.88 -13.12
CA ARG A 320 8.84 -1.86 -14.14
C ARG A 320 10.24 -2.07 -14.72
N PRO A 321 10.43 -1.91 -16.05
CA PRO A 321 11.73 -2.13 -16.70
C PRO A 321 12.89 -1.30 -16.12
N CYS A 322 12.60 -0.14 -15.54
CA CYS A 322 13.62 0.73 -14.93
C CYS A 322 14.18 0.21 -13.60
N LEU A 323 13.58 -0.80 -12.98
CA LEU A 323 14.07 -1.48 -11.77
C LEU A 323 14.49 -2.93 -12.04
N ALA A 324 14.19 -3.47 -13.22
CA ALA A 324 14.70 -4.76 -13.66
C ALA A 324 16.18 -4.58 -14.06
N VAL A 325 17.08 -4.97 -13.17
CA VAL A 325 18.53 -5.04 -13.43
C VAL A 325 18.87 -6.43 -13.93
#